data_346a020f1d4e96446198fd4065931354
#
_entry.id   346a020f1d4e96446198fd4065931354
#
_cell.length_a   1.000
_cell.length_b   1.000
_cell.length_c   1.000
_cell.angle_alpha   90.00
_cell.angle_beta   90.00
_cell.angle_gamma   90.00
#
_symmetry.space_group_name_H-M   'P 1'
#
loop_
_entity.id
_entity.type
_entity.pdbx_description
1 polymer ?
#
loop_
_entity_poly.entity_id
_entity_poly.type
_entity_poly.pdbx_seq_one_letter_code
_entity_poly.pdbx_strand_id
1 'polypeptide(L)'
;MKGHIRTSTAVLLFTIAILIGALFVAVGQRRVPVFIDTAHAAAMDQGPLTSFAPVVKRAMPAVVNISSSKVVKAQQMPRGMFDDPMFRQFFGGRIPEMQQPKSQRETSLGSGVVVSPDGYILTNNHVVEGATDVKVQFSDKHEYPAKIVGTDKYTDVAVLKIDKTGLTTLPLADSSRSQVGDVVLAMGNPFGLGQTVTMGIISAKGRAGLGIERFEDFIQTDAAINRGNSGGALIDTHGELVGINTAILSGDGGGNEGIGFAIPANLARNVMEGILKNGKVTHGFMGIIPQELTPEMAKEFNMTDGHGVLIAQVSPDSPASKAGLKVGDVISAINGNAVEDVNNFRLTIAGFASGTTVHLKIVREGKTLEVPVALGEVNEANNRPGGPSVVPGEGEKGALKGVSVEALTPEIRQQLQLPDDTKGGVVIANLEDDSPAAAVGLQSGDVILQVNHRPVNTVAEFNSTVKAGASKESTLLLVRRGAGTSFIVVPNK
;
A
#
# COMPACT_ATOMS: atom_id res chain seq x y z
N MET A 1 -22.49 27.91 69.95
CA MET A 1 -22.19 28.49 68.62
C MET A 1 -20.80 28.08 68.11
N LYS A 2 -20.46 26.81 67.97
CA LYS A 2 -19.13 26.35 67.50
C LYS A 2 -19.17 25.32 66.38
N GLY A 3 -20.34 25.05 65.76
CA GLY A 3 -20.48 24.00 64.73
C GLY A 3 -20.61 24.49 63.27
N HIS A 4 -21.07 25.71 63.01
CA HIS A 4 -21.39 26.17 61.66
C HIS A 4 -20.19 26.72 60.84
N ILE A 5 -19.10 27.09 61.47
CA ILE A 5 -17.93 27.65 60.75
C ILE A 5 -17.10 26.49 60.11
N ARG A 6 -17.11 25.26 60.68
CA ARG A 6 -16.34 24.14 60.11
C ARG A 6 -16.96 23.54 58.83
N THR A 7 -18.29 23.59 58.69
CA THR A 7 -18.97 23.06 57.50
C THR A 7 -18.83 24.00 56.31
N SER A 8 -18.93 25.33 56.50
CA SER A 8 -18.74 26.31 55.44
C SER A 8 -17.31 26.31 54.88
N THR A 9 -16.29 26.12 55.72
CA THR A 9 -14.88 26.05 55.29
C THR A 9 -14.61 24.75 54.51
N ALA A 10 -15.20 23.62 54.94
CA ALA A 10 -15.07 22.36 54.23
C ALA A 10 -15.75 22.37 52.84
N VAL A 11 -16.94 23.00 52.74
CA VAL A 11 -17.63 23.19 51.45
C VAL A 11 -16.83 24.10 50.55
N LEU A 12 -16.26 25.18 51.06
CA LEU A 12 -15.44 26.11 50.24
C LEU A 12 -14.16 25.43 49.73
N LEU A 13 -13.48 24.64 50.54
CA LEU A 13 -12.30 23.89 50.10
C LEU A 13 -12.64 22.79 49.08
N PHE A 14 -13.78 22.15 49.22
CA PHE A 14 -14.24 21.12 48.25
C PHE A 14 -14.64 21.75 46.89
N THR A 15 -15.29 22.90 46.92
CA THR A 15 -15.61 23.64 45.65
C THR A 15 -14.34 24.18 44.98
N ILE A 16 -13.36 24.68 45.72
CA ILE A 16 -12.06 25.09 45.15
C ILE A 16 -11.32 23.91 44.55
N ALA A 17 -11.30 22.74 45.22
CA ALA A 17 -10.67 21.53 44.68
C ALA A 17 -11.34 21.03 43.39
N ILE A 18 -12.69 21.10 43.29
CA ILE A 18 -13.43 20.77 42.07
C ILE A 18 -13.11 21.76 40.95
N LEU A 19 -13.03 23.07 41.25
CA LEU A 19 -12.68 24.10 40.25
C LEU A 19 -11.24 23.96 39.77
N ILE A 20 -10.29 23.65 40.65
CA ILE A 20 -8.90 23.37 40.26
C ILE A 20 -8.81 22.07 39.43
N GLY A 21 -9.54 21.02 39.81
CA GLY A 21 -9.64 19.79 39.03
C GLY A 21 -10.23 20.00 37.64
N ALA A 22 -11.30 20.79 37.55
CA ALA A 22 -11.92 21.16 36.26
C ALA A 22 -10.98 22.03 35.39
N LEU A 23 -10.18 22.92 36.03
CA LEU A 23 -9.17 23.72 35.34
C LEU A 23 -8.02 22.87 34.82
N PHE A 24 -7.56 21.85 35.59
CA PHE A 24 -6.54 20.90 35.14
C PHE A 24 -7.03 20.01 34.01
N VAL A 25 -8.29 19.56 34.02
CA VAL A 25 -8.91 18.81 32.93
C VAL A 25 -9.07 19.68 31.69
N ALA A 26 -9.44 20.95 31.86
CA ALA A 26 -9.58 21.92 30.75
C ALA A 26 -8.23 22.34 30.14
N VAL A 27 -7.16 22.40 30.96
CA VAL A 27 -5.80 22.73 30.46
C VAL A 27 -5.12 21.51 29.87
N GLY A 28 -5.38 20.29 30.42
CA GLY A 28 -4.83 19.02 29.90
C GLY A 28 -5.47 18.58 28.56
N GLN A 29 -6.62 19.13 28.18
CA GLN A 29 -7.29 18.82 26.92
C GLN A 29 -7.10 19.89 25.83
N ARG A 30 -6.20 20.84 25.99
CA ARG A 30 -5.78 21.67 24.86
C ARG A 30 -5.01 20.80 23.88
N ARG A 31 -5.75 19.98 23.13
CA ARG A 31 -5.32 19.54 21.81
C ARG A 31 -5.14 20.82 21.01
N VAL A 32 -3.89 21.22 20.79
CA VAL A 32 -3.58 22.30 19.85
C VAL A 32 -4.15 21.81 18.53
N PRO A 33 -5.17 22.49 17.95
CA PRO A 33 -5.61 22.13 16.62
C PRO A 33 -4.41 22.34 15.71
N VAL A 34 -3.94 21.30 15.06
CA VAL A 34 -3.00 21.42 13.95
C VAL A 34 -3.81 22.10 12.86
N PHE A 35 -3.63 23.41 12.71
CA PHE A 35 -4.20 24.15 11.58
C PHE A 35 -3.40 23.72 10.36
N ILE A 36 -3.89 22.71 9.63
CA ILE A 36 -3.49 22.49 8.25
C ILE A 36 -4.11 23.64 7.49
N ASP A 37 -3.24 24.55 7.04
CA ASP A 37 -3.70 25.69 6.28
C ASP A 37 -4.27 25.21 4.94
N THR A 38 -5.59 25.28 4.80
CA THR A 38 -6.32 25.02 3.56
C THR A 38 -6.64 26.34 2.86
N ALA A 39 -5.72 27.31 2.92
CA ALA A 39 -5.92 28.58 2.30
C ALA A 39 -6.16 28.41 0.80
N HIS A 40 -7.32 28.83 0.34
CA HIS A 40 -7.58 28.99 -1.08
C HIS A 40 -6.65 30.08 -1.59
N ALA A 41 -5.74 29.73 -2.50
CA ALA A 41 -4.90 30.71 -3.17
C ALA A 41 -5.81 31.77 -3.82
N ALA A 42 -5.56 33.03 -3.53
CA ALA A 42 -6.27 34.14 -4.16
C ALA A 42 -6.12 34.01 -5.68
N ALA A 43 -7.24 34.06 -6.40
CA ALA A 43 -7.24 33.97 -7.86
C ALA A 43 -6.29 35.05 -8.43
N MET A 44 -5.19 34.58 -9.03
CA MET A 44 -4.28 35.44 -9.76
C MET A 44 -4.86 35.74 -11.13
N ASP A 45 -4.75 37.02 -11.54
CA ASP A 45 -5.10 37.50 -12.87
C ASP A 45 -4.35 36.65 -13.94
N GLN A 46 -5.09 35.85 -14.70
CA GLN A 46 -4.53 34.84 -15.60
C GLN A 46 -4.19 35.46 -16.96
N GLY A 47 -3.10 36.22 -17.00
CA GLY A 47 -2.35 36.39 -18.25
C GLY A 47 -1.66 35.06 -18.62
N PRO A 48 -1.22 34.88 -19.90
CA PRO A 48 -0.48 33.68 -20.27
C PRO A 48 0.74 33.52 -19.34
N LEU A 49 0.83 32.39 -18.64
CA LEU A 49 1.93 32.10 -17.70
C LEU A 49 3.25 32.02 -18.49
N THR A 50 4.00 33.09 -18.50
CA THR A 50 5.33 33.16 -19.14
C THR A 50 6.43 32.60 -18.26
N SER A 51 6.18 32.45 -16.94
CA SER A 51 7.18 31.95 -15.98
C SER A 51 6.51 31.43 -14.70
N PHE A 52 7.00 30.31 -14.19
CA PHE A 52 6.63 29.77 -12.88
C PHE A 52 7.50 30.30 -11.72
N ALA A 53 8.47 31.18 -12.01
CA ALA A 53 9.35 31.73 -10.99
C ALA A 53 8.65 32.35 -9.78
N PRO A 54 7.51 33.07 -9.91
CA PRO A 54 6.80 33.60 -8.74
C PRO A 54 6.23 32.51 -7.84
N VAL A 55 5.68 31.42 -8.40
CA VAL A 55 5.15 30.26 -7.66
C VAL A 55 6.28 29.54 -6.96
N VAL A 56 7.34 29.21 -7.72
CA VAL A 56 8.55 28.55 -7.20
C VAL A 56 9.14 29.32 -6.04
N LYS A 57 9.32 30.65 -6.17
CA LYS A 57 9.89 31.50 -5.10
C LYS A 57 9.07 31.44 -3.80
N ARG A 58 7.76 31.30 -3.87
CA ARG A 58 6.90 31.15 -2.69
C ARG A 58 6.99 29.75 -2.08
N ALA A 59 7.03 28.71 -2.92
CA ALA A 59 7.01 27.31 -2.50
C ALA A 59 8.38 26.82 -1.96
N MET A 60 9.47 27.29 -2.57
CA MET A 60 10.83 26.84 -2.25
C MET A 60 11.18 26.86 -0.76
N PRO A 61 10.86 27.90 0.05
CA PRO A 61 11.23 27.90 1.46
C PRO A 61 10.59 26.78 2.29
N ALA A 62 9.50 26.18 1.81
CA ALA A 62 8.83 25.07 2.46
C ALA A 62 9.40 23.70 2.05
N VAL A 63 10.28 23.62 1.05
CA VAL A 63 10.93 22.37 0.62
C VAL A 63 12.32 22.28 1.25
N VAL A 64 12.53 21.24 2.05
CA VAL A 64 13.73 21.04 2.86
C VAL A 64 14.51 19.81 2.43
N ASN A 65 15.81 19.78 2.77
CA ASN A 65 16.61 18.56 2.68
C ASN A 65 16.47 17.75 3.97
N ILE A 66 16.38 16.43 3.84
CA ILE A 66 16.37 15.49 4.96
C ILE A 66 17.60 14.61 4.86
N SER A 67 18.39 14.59 5.92
CA SER A 67 19.50 13.68 6.13
C SER A 67 19.16 12.76 7.29
N SER A 68 19.09 11.47 7.02
CA SER A 68 18.87 10.45 8.03
C SER A 68 20.09 9.53 8.13
N SER A 69 20.37 9.02 9.31
CA SER A 69 21.47 8.08 9.51
C SER A 69 21.06 6.94 10.41
N LYS A 70 21.43 5.71 10.03
CA LYS A 70 21.26 4.51 10.83
C LYS A 70 22.61 3.84 11.11
N VAL A 71 22.72 3.25 12.29
CA VAL A 71 23.90 2.46 12.65
C VAL A 71 23.61 1.01 12.29
N VAL A 72 24.21 0.54 11.20
CA VAL A 72 24.14 -0.87 10.81
C VAL A 72 25.19 -1.63 11.60
N LYS A 73 24.77 -2.54 12.49
CA LYS A 73 25.68 -3.50 13.10
C LYS A 73 26.20 -4.40 11.99
N ALA A 74 27.51 -4.46 11.81
CA ALA A 74 28.11 -5.39 10.88
C ALA A 74 27.60 -6.81 11.19
N GLN A 75 26.98 -7.47 10.23
CA GLN A 75 26.65 -8.88 10.37
C GLN A 75 27.95 -9.65 10.59
N GLN A 76 28.06 -10.29 11.75
CA GLN A 76 29.14 -11.25 11.99
C GLN A 76 28.97 -12.37 10.98
N MET A 77 29.87 -12.48 10.01
CA MET A 77 29.93 -13.67 9.16
C MET A 77 30.04 -14.89 10.08
N PRO A 78 29.28 -15.98 9.82
CA PRO A 78 29.37 -17.18 10.64
C PRO A 78 30.84 -17.63 10.74
N ARG A 79 31.36 -17.71 11.95
CA ARG A 79 32.76 -18.14 12.21
C ARG A 79 33.15 -19.44 11.53
N GLY A 80 32.15 -20.32 11.26
CA GLY A 80 32.38 -21.59 10.57
C GLY A 80 32.87 -21.49 9.12
N MET A 81 32.73 -20.36 8.44
CA MET A 81 33.20 -20.20 7.05
C MET A 81 34.73 -20.11 6.95
N PHE A 82 35.41 -19.65 8.00
CA PHE A 82 36.88 -19.54 8.08
C PHE A 82 37.56 -20.80 8.59
N ASP A 83 36.80 -21.74 9.16
CA ASP A 83 37.31 -23.02 9.65
C ASP A 83 37.26 -24.14 8.60
N ASP A 84 36.71 -23.84 7.41
CA ASP A 84 36.69 -24.79 6.29
C ASP A 84 38.11 -25.08 5.81
N PRO A 85 38.55 -26.35 5.80
CA PRO A 85 39.89 -26.74 5.34
C PRO A 85 40.20 -26.31 3.90
N MET A 86 39.20 -26.25 3.01
CA MET A 86 39.35 -25.79 1.62
C MET A 86 39.67 -24.29 1.56
N PHE A 87 39.05 -23.48 2.42
CA PHE A 87 39.30 -22.05 2.47
C PHE A 87 40.72 -21.74 2.96
N ARG A 88 41.20 -22.48 3.97
CA ARG A 88 42.61 -22.35 4.45
C ARG A 88 43.63 -22.74 3.41
N GLN A 89 43.36 -23.75 2.60
CA GLN A 89 44.26 -24.19 1.52
C GLN A 89 44.34 -23.18 0.39
N PHE A 90 43.26 -22.49 0.05
CA PHE A 90 43.19 -21.53 -1.04
C PHE A 90 43.94 -20.20 -0.70
N PHE A 91 43.87 -19.75 0.56
CA PHE A 91 44.49 -18.50 1.01
C PHE A 91 45.83 -18.67 1.73
N GLY A 92 46.49 -19.84 1.61
CA GLY A 92 47.88 -20.06 2.04
C GLY A 92 48.14 -19.84 3.52
N GLY A 93 47.15 -20.07 4.41
CA GLY A 93 47.33 -19.98 5.87
C GLY A 93 47.58 -18.57 6.44
N ARG A 94 47.64 -17.54 5.63
CA ARG A 94 47.66 -16.14 6.08
C ARG A 94 46.24 -15.62 6.05
N ILE A 95 45.57 -15.73 7.19
CA ILE A 95 44.32 -14.99 7.43
C ILE A 95 44.75 -13.53 7.56
N PRO A 96 44.36 -12.60 6.63
CA PRO A 96 44.55 -11.20 6.87
C PRO A 96 43.85 -10.86 8.18
N GLU A 97 44.50 -10.15 9.06
CA GLU A 97 43.90 -9.60 10.27
C GLU A 97 42.77 -8.64 9.83
N MET A 98 41.63 -9.20 9.46
CA MET A 98 40.44 -8.43 9.11
C MET A 98 40.05 -7.70 10.39
N GLN A 99 40.36 -6.41 10.41
CA GLN A 99 39.80 -5.50 11.39
C GLN A 99 38.30 -5.76 11.44
N GLN A 100 37.80 -6.10 12.61
CA GLN A 100 36.37 -6.29 12.83
C GLN A 100 35.64 -5.11 12.19
N PRO A 101 34.66 -5.35 11.31
CA PRO A 101 33.96 -4.27 10.65
C PRO A 101 33.35 -3.39 11.74
N LYS A 102 33.86 -2.16 11.86
CA LYS A 102 33.28 -1.12 12.71
C LYS A 102 31.86 -0.90 12.19
N SER A 103 30.90 -0.71 13.11
CA SER A 103 29.55 -0.31 12.74
C SER A 103 29.61 0.78 11.66
N GLN A 104 29.05 0.50 10.50
CA GLN A 104 28.98 1.49 9.40
C GLN A 104 27.77 2.37 9.63
N ARG A 105 27.96 3.67 9.50
CA ARG A 105 26.87 4.64 9.50
C ARG A 105 26.40 4.81 8.06
N GLU A 106 25.21 4.29 7.77
CA GLU A 106 24.57 4.56 6.49
C GLU A 106 23.81 5.88 6.59
N THR A 107 23.99 6.74 5.58
CA THR A 107 23.27 8.01 5.46
C THR A 107 22.34 7.94 4.28
N SER A 108 21.06 8.19 4.48
CA SER A 108 20.07 8.40 3.43
C SER A 108 19.81 9.90 3.28
N LEU A 109 19.59 10.34 2.05
CA LEU A 109 19.32 11.72 1.69
C LEU A 109 18.02 11.79 0.90
N GLY A 110 17.14 12.71 1.29
CA GLY A 110 15.88 12.98 0.62
C GLY A 110 15.43 14.41 0.83
N SER A 111 14.20 14.66 0.47
CA SER A 111 13.54 15.95 0.63
C SER A 111 12.38 15.84 1.61
N GLY A 112 11.84 16.96 2.05
CA GLY A 112 10.63 17.05 2.84
C GLY A 112 9.85 18.32 2.53
N VAL A 113 8.59 18.35 2.94
CA VAL A 113 7.67 19.46 2.74
C VAL A 113 7.15 19.95 4.08
N VAL A 114 7.40 21.20 4.42
CA VAL A 114 6.83 21.83 5.61
C VAL A 114 5.35 22.12 5.37
N VAL A 115 4.49 21.50 6.19
CA VAL A 115 3.03 21.57 6.05
C VAL A 115 2.34 22.30 7.21
N SER A 116 3.09 22.66 8.25
CA SER A 116 2.56 23.47 9.33
C SER A 116 3.57 24.50 9.83
N PRO A 117 3.12 25.70 10.26
CA PRO A 117 4.02 26.76 10.69
C PRO A 117 4.74 26.46 12.00
N ASP A 118 4.33 25.44 12.74
CA ASP A 118 4.95 24.99 13.98
C ASP A 118 5.95 23.83 13.77
N GLY A 119 6.21 23.42 12.50
CA GLY A 119 7.32 22.55 12.14
C GLY A 119 6.98 21.07 11.88
N TYR A 120 5.76 20.74 11.48
CA TYR A 120 5.47 19.44 10.90
C TYR A 120 5.91 19.38 9.45
N ILE A 121 6.54 18.27 9.09
CA ILE A 121 7.12 18.03 7.77
C ILE A 121 6.66 16.66 7.28
N LEU A 122 6.17 16.60 6.03
CA LEU A 122 5.90 15.37 5.32
C LEU A 122 7.14 14.95 4.51
N THR A 123 7.40 13.65 4.48
CA THR A 123 8.42 13.02 3.65
C THR A 123 8.05 11.57 3.37
N ASN A 124 8.90 10.82 2.67
CA ASN A 124 8.71 9.38 2.49
C ASN A 124 9.21 8.59 3.70
N ASN A 125 8.57 7.44 3.96
CA ASN A 125 9.01 6.51 5.00
C ASN A 125 10.42 5.98 4.68
N HIS A 126 10.70 5.57 3.44
CA HIS A 126 12.00 5.01 3.06
C HIS A 126 13.17 5.99 3.29
N VAL A 127 12.93 7.31 3.33
CA VAL A 127 13.94 8.32 3.63
C VAL A 127 14.40 8.26 5.09
N VAL A 128 13.51 7.84 6.01
CA VAL A 128 13.76 7.85 7.46
C VAL A 128 13.68 6.47 8.11
N GLU A 129 13.46 5.42 7.33
CA GLU A 129 13.28 4.06 7.83
C GLU A 129 14.52 3.54 8.58
N GLY A 130 14.31 3.14 9.84
CA GLY A 130 15.38 2.65 10.71
C GLY A 130 16.40 3.72 11.14
N ALA A 131 16.14 5.00 10.86
CA ALA A 131 17.03 6.09 11.23
C ALA A 131 17.14 6.23 12.78
N THR A 132 18.37 6.42 13.24
CA THR A 132 18.67 6.76 14.64
C THR A 132 18.82 8.26 14.85
N ASP A 133 19.10 9.01 13.78
CA ASP A 133 19.26 10.45 13.80
C ASP A 133 18.72 11.02 12.48
N VAL A 134 17.86 12.05 12.59
CA VAL A 134 17.27 12.74 11.43
C VAL A 134 17.50 14.24 11.58
N LYS A 135 17.99 14.86 10.51
CA LYS A 135 18.21 16.30 10.43
C LYS A 135 17.47 16.87 9.24
N VAL A 136 16.92 18.04 9.42
CA VAL A 136 16.26 18.85 8.39
C VAL A 136 17.08 20.08 8.14
N GLN A 137 17.49 20.30 6.88
CA GLN A 137 18.23 21.50 6.46
C GLN A 137 17.36 22.34 5.53
N PHE A 138 17.22 23.62 5.87
CA PHE A 138 16.52 24.62 5.08
C PHE A 138 17.42 25.22 3.98
N SER A 139 16.82 26.00 3.09
CA SER A 139 17.54 26.69 2.00
C SER A 139 18.58 27.71 2.49
N ASP A 140 18.39 28.26 3.69
CA ASP A 140 19.32 29.18 4.38
C ASP A 140 20.48 28.43 5.06
N LYS A 141 20.62 27.11 4.86
CA LYS A 141 21.63 26.20 5.43
C LYS A 141 21.50 25.96 6.94
N HIS A 142 20.48 26.49 7.60
CA HIS A 142 20.22 26.11 8.99
C HIS A 142 19.71 24.67 9.07
N GLU A 143 20.29 23.92 10.02
CA GLU A 143 19.94 22.53 10.31
C GLU A 143 19.20 22.43 11.64
N TYR A 144 18.13 21.65 11.67
CA TYR A 144 17.38 21.33 12.87
C TYR A 144 17.30 19.82 13.06
N PRO A 145 17.51 19.31 14.29
CA PRO A 145 17.20 17.92 14.59
C PRO A 145 15.69 17.70 14.46
N ALA A 146 15.33 16.60 13.84
CA ALA A 146 13.93 16.24 13.64
C ALA A 146 13.57 14.97 14.42
N LYS A 147 12.37 14.96 14.99
CA LYS A 147 11.77 13.78 15.61
C LYS A 147 10.84 13.13 14.60
N ILE A 148 10.95 11.82 14.45
CA ILE A 148 9.95 11.03 13.71
C ILE A 148 8.71 10.95 14.59
N VAL A 149 7.60 11.57 14.16
CA VAL A 149 6.31 11.53 14.87
C VAL A 149 5.63 10.20 14.61
N GLY A 150 5.71 9.72 13.38
CA GLY A 150 5.24 8.42 12.96
C GLY A 150 5.50 8.18 11.48
N THR A 151 5.38 6.93 11.09
CA THR A 151 5.57 6.49 9.70
C THR A 151 4.48 5.51 9.31
N ASP A 152 4.21 5.45 8.02
CA ASP A 152 3.38 4.43 7.41
C ASP A 152 4.16 3.78 6.26
N LYS A 153 4.65 2.58 6.50
CA LYS A 153 5.42 1.80 5.52
C LYS A 153 4.56 1.27 4.36
N TYR A 154 3.25 1.28 4.49
CA TYR A 154 2.35 0.74 3.48
C TYR A 154 1.98 1.75 2.40
N THR A 155 2.10 3.05 2.71
CA THR A 155 1.88 4.17 1.80
C THR A 155 3.15 4.97 1.53
N ASP A 156 4.28 4.60 2.15
CA ASP A 156 5.57 5.30 2.09
C ASP A 156 5.51 6.77 2.56
N VAL A 157 4.72 7.07 3.60
CA VAL A 157 4.62 8.41 4.19
C VAL A 157 5.22 8.45 5.58
N ALA A 158 5.98 9.51 5.89
CA ALA A 158 6.48 9.80 7.22
C ALA A 158 6.17 11.24 7.64
N VAL A 159 5.92 11.43 8.93
CA VAL A 159 5.70 12.74 9.57
C VAL A 159 6.84 13.03 10.53
N LEU A 160 7.52 14.14 10.29
CA LEU A 160 8.58 14.63 11.15
C LEU A 160 8.14 15.88 11.89
N LYS A 161 8.80 16.17 13.01
CA LYS A 161 8.61 17.41 13.80
C LYS A 161 9.96 18.01 14.16
N ILE A 162 10.12 19.28 13.84
CA ILE A 162 11.24 20.11 14.29
C ILE A 162 10.78 21.14 15.31
N ASP A 163 11.67 21.55 16.18
CA ASP A 163 11.39 22.59 17.18
C ASP A 163 11.68 24.00 16.61
N LYS A 164 10.84 24.43 15.67
CA LYS A 164 10.92 25.74 15.01
C LYS A 164 9.51 26.18 14.63
N THR A 165 9.23 27.45 14.83
CA THR A 165 7.94 28.09 14.52
C THR A 165 8.10 29.21 13.50
N GLY A 166 6.98 29.69 12.95
CA GLY A 166 6.97 30.77 11.96
C GLY A 166 7.52 30.34 10.60
N LEU A 167 7.39 29.07 10.28
CA LEU A 167 7.86 28.50 9.02
C LEU A 167 6.92 28.81 7.86
N THR A 168 7.49 28.97 6.67
CA THR A 168 6.73 28.96 5.42
C THR A 168 6.24 27.53 5.15
N THR A 169 4.97 27.40 4.79
CA THR A 169 4.30 26.12 4.55
C THR A 169 3.78 26.01 3.12
N LEU A 170 3.62 24.80 2.62
CA LEU A 170 2.82 24.52 1.43
C LEU A 170 1.40 24.08 1.86
N PRO A 171 0.35 24.78 1.36
CA PRO A 171 -1.02 24.31 1.56
C PRO A 171 -1.24 23.01 0.79
N LEU A 172 -1.98 22.07 1.39
CA LEU A 172 -2.32 20.80 0.74
C LEU A 172 -3.53 21.01 -0.17
N ALA A 173 -3.38 20.74 -1.46
CA ALA A 173 -4.47 20.70 -2.42
C ALA A 173 -5.44 19.56 -2.12
N ASP A 174 -6.64 19.65 -2.66
CA ASP A 174 -7.51 18.47 -2.83
C ASP A 174 -7.09 17.72 -4.10
N SER A 175 -6.22 16.72 -3.94
CA SER A 175 -5.67 15.94 -5.07
C SER A 175 -6.73 15.14 -5.84
N SER A 176 -7.95 14.96 -5.30
CA SER A 176 -9.05 14.33 -6.03
C SER A 176 -9.53 15.18 -7.21
N ARG A 177 -9.39 16.50 -7.09
CA ARG A 177 -9.81 17.48 -8.11
C ARG A 177 -8.79 17.65 -9.22
N SER A 178 -7.55 17.25 -9.03
CA SER A 178 -6.52 17.30 -10.06
C SER A 178 -6.89 16.42 -11.25
N GLN A 179 -6.53 16.84 -12.45
CA GLN A 179 -6.88 16.17 -13.70
C GLN A 179 -5.62 15.80 -14.50
N VAL A 180 -5.73 14.76 -15.31
CA VAL A 180 -4.70 14.43 -16.31
C VAL A 180 -4.57 15.61 -17.28
N GLY A 181 -3.33 16.07 -17.48
CA GLY A 181 -3.01 17.26 -18.26
C GLY A 181 -2.72 18.50 -17.43
N ASP A 182 -3.06 18.53 -16.14
CA ASP A 182 -2.72 19.65 -15.26
C ASP A 182 -1.20 19.81 -15.17
N VAL A 183 -0.71 21.04 -15.29
CA VAL A 183 0.72 21.36 -15.15
C VAL A 183 1.12 21.27 -13.70
N VAL A 184 2.23 20.57 -13.45
CA VAL A 184 2.80 20.38 -12.11
C VAL A 184 4.30 20.66 -12.09
N LEU A 185 4.79 21.08 -10.92
CA LEU A 185 6.20 21.31 -10.66
C LEU A 185 6.66 20.34 -9.58
N ALA A 186 7.63 19.48 -9.91
CA ALA A 186 8.28 18.63 -8.93
C ALA A 186 9.47 19.36 -8.31
N MET A 187 9.47 19.46 -6.99
CA MET A 187 10.47 20.19 -6.22
C MET A 187 11.17 19.27 -5.22
N GLY A 188 12.46 19.44 -5.09
CA GLY A 188 13.29 18.75 -4.09
C GLY A 188 14.50 19.55 -3.70
N ASN A 189 15.23 19.06 -2.69
CA ASN A 189 16.50 19.64 -2.24
C ASN A 189 17.57 18.54 -2.15
N PRO A 190 17.95 17.96 -3.30
CA PRO A 190 18.89 16.84 -3.34
C PRO A 190 20.25 17.26 -2.78
N PHE A 191 20.81 16.43 -1.89
CA PHE A 191 22.17 16.60 -1.34
C PHE A 191 22.42 17.91 -0.56
N GLY A 192 21.41 18.72 -0.28
CA GLY A 192 21.59 20.04 0.34
C GLY A 192 22.43 21.02 -0.51
N LEU A 193 22.70 20.70 -1.78
CA LEU A 193 23.50 21.53 -2.70
C LEU A 193 22.68 22.68 -3.30
N GLY A 194 21.36 22.62 -3.19
CA GLY A 194 20.41 23.61 -3.72
C GLY A 194 19.11 22.93 -4.11
N GLN A 195 18.05 23.72 -4.13
CA GLN A 195 16.74 23.25 -4.52
C GLN A 195 16.67 23.04 -6.04
N THR A 196 16.03 21.97 -6.46
CA THR A 196 15.80 21.62 -7.86
C THR A 196 14.30 21.69 -8.14
N VAL A 197 13.94 22.25 -9.30
CA VAL A 197 12.57 22.31 -9.77
C VAL A 197 12.53 21.77 -11.20
N THR A 198 11.62 20.84 -11.44
CA THR A 198 11.31 20.33 -12.78
C THR A 198 9.83 20.52 -13.06
N MET A 199 9.46 20.61 -14.34
CA MET A 199 8.10 20.84 -14.78
C MET A 199 7.62 19.69 -15.66
N GLY A 200 6.38 19.34 -15.51
CA GLY A 200 5.66 18.39 -16.33
C GLY A 200 4.16 18.53 -16.16
N ILE A 201 3.43 17.46 -16.46
CA ILE A 201 1.99 17.36 -16.29
C ILE A 201 1.63 16.15 -15.43
N ILE A 202 0.41 16.09 -14.94
CA ILE A 202 -0.19 14.86 -14.45
C ILE A 202 -0.47 13.97 -15.67
N SER A 203 0.31 12.91 -15.82
CA SER A 203 0.19 11.97 -16.95
C SER A 203 -0.88 10.92 -16.73
N ALA A 204 -1.10 10.53 -15.46
CA ALA A 204 -2.17 9.61 -15.03
C ALA A 204 -2.44 9.75 -13.54
N LYS A 205 -3.57 9.19 -13.09
CA LYS A 205 -3.97 9.10 -11.67
C LYS A 205 -4.35 7.66 -11.33
N GLY A 206 -4.36 7.32 -10.04
CA GLY A 206 -4.77 5.99 -9.59
C GLY A 206 -3.81 4.87 -10.03
N ARG A 207 -2.52 5.18 -10.27
CA ARG A 207 -1.55 4.15 -10.64
C ARG A 207 -1.30 3.22 -9.48
N ALA A 208 -1.53 1.93 -9.72
CA ALA A 208 -1.40 0.84 -8.76
C ALA A 208 -0.94 -0.44 -9.44
N GLY A 209 -0.63 -1.48 -8.65
CA GLY A 209 -0.15 -2.76 -9.15
C GLY A 209 1.30 -2.70 -9.66
N LEU A 210 2.04 -1.66 -9.28
CA LEU A 210 3.44 -1.46 -9.65
C LEU A 210 4.39 -2.28 -8.76
N GLY A 211 3.92 -2.71 -7.58
CA GLY A 211 4.71 -3.46 -6.60
C GLY A 211 5.73 -2.58 -5.86
N ILE A 212 5.54 -1.26 -5.88
CA ILE A 212 6.39 -0.28 -5.18
C ILE A 212 5.97 -0.25 -3.71
N GLU A 213 4.65 -0.09 -3.46
CA GLU A 213 4.07 -0.02 -2.14
C GLU A 213 2.85 -0.96 -2.03
N ARG A 214 2.38 -1.18 -0.81
CA ARG A 214 1.21 -2.04 -0.59
C ARG A 214 -0.09 -1.36 -0.98
N PHE A 215 -0.22 -0.07 -0.65
CA PHE A 215 -1.38 0.76 -0.98
C PHE A 215 -0.94 1.84 -1.94
N GLU A 216 -1.12 1.55 -3.21
CA GLU A 216 -0.70 2.39 -4.31
C GLU A 216 -1.90 3.17 -4.86
N ASP A 217 -1.75 4.50 -4.94
CA ASP A 217 -2.69 5.43 -5.58
C ASP A 217 -1.89 6.56 -6.20
N PHE A 218 -0.83 6.22 -6.96
CA PHE A 218 0.12 7.23 -7.38
C PHE A 218 -0.45 8.17 -8.46
N ILE A 219 -0.07 9.44 -8.33
CA ILE A 219 -0.09 10.40 -9.44
C ILE A 219 1.15 10.13 -10.28
N GLN A 220 0.96 9.85 -11.57
CA GLN A 220 2.05 9.75 -12.54
C GLN A 220 2.32 11.11 -13.15
N THR A 221 3.60 11.49 -13.29
CA THR A 221 4.04 12.73 -13.95
C THR A 221 5.27 12.48 -14.81
N ASP A 222 5.43 13.29 -15.86
CA ASP A 222 6.65 13.36 -16.67
C ASP A 222 7.61 14.45 -16.18
N ALA A 223 7.24 15.23 -15.16
CA ALA A 223 8.19 16.08 -14.43
C ALA A 223 9.35 15.21 -13.91
N ALA A 224 10.59 15.59 -14.20
CA ALA A 224 11.75 14.76 -13.89
C ALA A 224 11.92 14.60 -12.35
N ILE A 225 11.66 13.40 -11.85
CA ILE A 225 11.94 12.98 -10.48
C ILE A 225 13.22 12.16 -10.50
N ASN A 226 14.19 12.51 -9.67
CA ASN A 226 15.47 11.84 -9.54
C ASN A 226 15.83 11.62 -8.07
N ARG A 227 16.89 10.86 -7.80
CA ARG A 227 17.39 10.64 -6.43
C ARG A 227 17.60 11.97 -5.70
N GLY A 228 17.00 12.08 -4.50
CA GLY A 228 16.99 13.29 -3.67
C GLY A 228 15.72 14.12 -3.78
N ASN A 229 14.87 13.95 -4.83
CA ASN A 229 13.55 14.56 -4.88
C ASN A 229 12.51 13.78 -4.05
N SER A 230 12.78 12.51 -3.72
CA SER A 230 11.90 11.68 -2.88
C SER A 230 11.60 12.38 -1.56
N GLY A 231 10.32 12.45 -1.17
CA GLY A 231 9.82 13.20 -0.02
C GLY A 231 9.57 14.68 -0.30
N GLY A 232 10.01 15.20 -1.46
CA GLY A 232 9.77 16.57 -1.89
C GLY A 232 8.36 16.80 -2.44
N ALA A 233 8.08 18.02 -2.86
CA ALA A 233 6.76 18.45 -3.29
C ALA A 233 6.51 18.22 -4.78
N LEU A 234 5.32 17.73 -5.12
CA LEU A 234 4.67 17.95 -6.41
C LEU A 234 3.60 19.03 -6.20
N ILE A 235 3.77 20.20 -6.80
CA ILE A 235 2.83 21.32 -6.65
C ILE A 235 2.15 21.65 -7.96
N ASP A 236 0.97 22.26 -7.86
CA ASP A 236 0.27 22.83 -9.00
C ASP A 236 0.78 24.25 -9.36
N THR A 237 0.16 24.88 -10.35
CA THR A 237 0.49 26.23 -10.79
C THR A 237 0.07 27.32 -9.80
N HIS A 238 -0.70 27.00 -8.77
CA HIS A 238 -1.09 27.90 -7.68
C HIS A 238 -0.11 27.83 -6.50
N GLY A 239 0.74 26.80 -6.47
CA GLY A 239 1.70 26.53 -5.39
C GLY A 239 1.11 25.68 -4.26
N GLU A 240 0.04 24.95 -4.54
CA GLU A 240 -0.56 24.01 -3.61
C GLU A 240 0.06 22.62 -3.79
N LEU A 241 0.25 21.88 -2.70
CA LEU A 241 0.84 20.56 -2.69
C LEU A 241 -0.16 19.52 -3.23
N VAL A 242 0.07 19.02 -4.44
CA VAL A 242 -0.74 17.98 -5.09
C VAL A 242 -0.31 16.57 -4.67
N GLY A 243 0.99 16.40 -4.38
CA GLY A 243 1.54 15.11 -3.95
C GLY A 243 2.95 15.20 -3.39
N ILE A 244 3.41 14.08 -2.84
CA ILE A 244 4.78 13.87 -2.34
C ILE A 244 5.52 13.01 -3.37
N ASN A 245 6.60 13.54 -3.95
CA ASN A 245 7.44 12.79 -4.88
C ASN A 245 7.99 11.53 -4.20
N THR A 246 7.93 10.36 -4.84
CA THR A 246 8.38 9.12 -4.19
C THR A 246 9.27 8.25 -5.06
N ALA A 247 8.83 7.81 -6.22
CA ALA A 247 9.49 6.79 -7.02
C ALA A 247 9.58 7.15 -8.49
N ILE A 248 10.43 6.41 -9.21
CA ILE A 248 10.50 6.41 -10.67
C ILE A 248 10.46 4.97 -11.17
N LEU A 249 9.88 4.74 -12.35
CA LEU A 249 10.23 3.56 -13.13
C LEU A 249 11.52 3.89 -13.88
N SER A 250 12.57 3.14 -13.59
CA SER A 250 13.85 3.25 -14.28
C SER A 250 14.09 1.98 -15.06
N GLY A 251 14.52 2.11 -16.32
CA GLY A 251 15.12 1.01 -17.06
C GLY A 251 16.52 0.66 -16.52
N ASP A 252 17.23 -0.20 -17.23
CA ASP A 252 18.57 -0.71 -16.85
C ASP A 252 19.63 0.39 -16.63
N GLY A 253 19.38 1.62 -17.08
CA GLY A 253 20.29 2.79 -16.95
C GLY A 253 20.12 3.61 -15.67
N GLY A 254 19.09 3.37 -14.84
CA GLY A 254 18.92 3.99 -13.50
C GLY A 254 18.52 5.47 -13.47
N GLY A 255 18.14 6.08 -14.60
CA GLY A 255 17.66 7.47 -14.73
C GLY A 255 16.14 7.58 -14.89
N ASN A 256 15.60 8.80 -14.80
CA ASN A 256 14.20 9.09 -15.11
C ASN A 256 13.93 9.00 -16.62
N GLU A 257 13.02 8.15 -17.03
CA GLU A 257 12.60 7.96 -18.43
C GLU A 257 11.27 8.69 -18.74
N GLY A 258 10.93 9.72 -17.97
CA GLY A 258 9.67 10.45 -18.12
C GLY A 258 8.50 9.80 -17.38
N ILE A 259 8.79 8.88 -16.44
CA ILE A 259 7.78 8.21 -15.62
C ILE A 259 8.16 8.37 -14.14
N GLY A 260 7.60 9.41 -13.52
CA GLY A 260 7.72 9.68 -12.10
C GLY A 260 6.38 9.45 -11.38
N PHE A 261 6.46 9.16 -10.08
CA PHE A 261 5.30 8.92 -9.23
C PHE A 261 5.34 9.80 -7.99
N ALA A 262 4.14 10.28 -7.60
CA ALA A 262 3.93 11.01 -6.37
C ALA A 262 2.75 10.43 -5.59
N ILE A 263 2.86 10.39 -4.28
CA ILE A 263 1.79 10.03 -3.36
C ILE A 263 0.80 11.20 -3.30
N PRO A 264 -0.52 11.01 -3.57
CA PRO A 264 -1.49 12.09 -3.55
C PRO A 264 -1.55 12.83 -2.21
N ALA A 265 -1.72 14.15 -2.25
CA ALA A 265 -1.79 14.98 -1.04
C ALA A 265 -2.93 14.55 -0.09
N ASN A 266 -4.08 14.10 -0.61
CA ASN A 266 -5.17 13.59 0.23
C ASN A 266 -4.75 12.33 1.01
N LEU A 267 -4.02 11.41 0.37
CA LEU A 267 -3.50 10.21 1.05
C LEU A 267 -2.48 10.60 2.13
N ALA A 268 -1.52 11.47 1.80
CA ALA A 268 -0.53 11.96 2.76
C ALA A 268 -1.17 12.71 3.94
N ARG A 269 -2.23 13.50 3.70
CA ARG A 269 -3.03 14.16 4.75
C ARG A 269 -3.68 13.15 5.68
N ASN A 270 -4.37 12.15 5.15
CA ASN A 270 -5.06 11.13 5.94
C ASN A 270 -4.07 10.36 6.84
N VAL A 271 -2.90 10.02 6.30
CA VAL A 271 -1.82 9.38 7.05
C VAL A 271 -1.31 10.29 8.17
N MET A 272 -1.03 11.56 7.87
CA MET A 272 -0.58 12.54 8.86
C MET A 272 -1.61 12.73 9.98
N GLU A 273 -2.90 12.91 9.65
CA GLU A 273 -3.98 13.03 10.64
C GLU A 273 -4.08 11.78 11.53
N GLY A 274 -3.97 10.58 10.94
CA GLY A 274 -3.95 9.32 11.67
C GLY A 274 -2.79 9.24 12.66
N ILE A 275 -1.59 9.61 12.23
CA ILE A 275 -0.39 9.66 13.07
C ILE A 275 -0.55 10.67 14.22
N LEU A 276 -1.01 11.88 13.91
CA LEU A 276 -1.16 12.94 14.93
C LEU A 276 -2.25 12.62 15.96
N LYS A 277 -3.33 11.96 15.53
CA LYS A 277 -4.46 11.63 16.40
C LYS A 277 -4.20 10.39 17.27
N ASN A 278 -3.59 9.37 16.72
CA ASN A 278 -3.52 8.03 17.31
C ASN A 278 -2.07 7.57 17.59
N GLY A 279 -1.05 8.36 17.21
CA GLY A 279 0.37 7.99 17.28
C GLY A 279 0.82 7.01 16.20
N LYS A 280 -0.11 6.40 15.47
CA LYS A 280 0.15 5.47 14.34
C LYS A 280 -1.01 5.51 13.35
N VAL A 281 -0.75 5.06 12.13
CA VAL A 281 -1.81 4.71 11.17
C VAL A 281 -2.18 3.24 11.34
N THR A 282 -3.47 2.96 11.33
CA THR A 282 -3.98 1.59 11.27
C THR A 282 -4.78 1.44 9.99
N HIS A 283 -4.47 0.40 9.24
CA HIS A 283 -5.18 0.10 8.00
C HIS A 283 -6.18 -1.03 8.23
N GLY A 284 -7.38 -0.83 7.71
CA GLY A 284 -8.44 -1.84 7.75
C GLY A 284 -8.02 -3.10 7.00
N PHE A 285 -8.31 -4.25 7.59
CA PHE A 285 -8.06 -5.56 7.03
C PHE A 285 -9.35 -6.36 6.95
N MET A 286 -9.62 -6.95 5.80
CA MET A 286 -10.82 -7.78 5.60
C MET A 286 -10.48 -9.28 5.54
N GLY A 287 -9.36 -9.63 4.95
CA GLY A 287 -8.89 -11.02 4.81
C GLY A 287 -9.51 -11.74 3.63
N ILE A 288 -9.54 -11.07 2.49
CA ILE A 288 -9.87 -11.65 1.19
C ILE A 288 -8.74 -11.44 0.19
N ILE A 289 -8.71 -12.24 -0.87
CA ILE A 289 -8.00 -11.93 -2.10
C ILE A 289 -9.04 -11.40 -3.09
N PRO A 290 -9.03 -10.10 -3.36
CA PRO A 290 -9.90 -9.49 -4.36
C PRO A 290 -9.33 -9.72 -5.76
N GLN A 291 -10.22 -9.91 -6.73
CA GLN A 291 -9.89 -10.10 -8.15
C GLN A 291 -10.75 -9.18 -9.01
N GLU A 292 -10.14 -8.64 -10.07
CA GLU A 292 -10.86 -7.84 -11.07
C GLU A 292 -11.97 -8.66 -11.73
N LEU A 293 -13.12 -8.02 -11.92
CA LEU A 293 -14.27 -8.61 -12.59
C LEU A 293 -14.21 -8.24 -14.08
N THR A 294 -13.65 -9.13 -14.91
CA THR A 294 -13.66 -8.87 -16.35
C THR A 294 -15.08 -9.00 -16.93
N PRO A 295 -15.37 -8.42 -18.11
CA PRO A 295 -16.68 -8.53 -18.74
C PRO A 295 -17.13 -9.98 -18.97
N GLU A 296 -16.18 -10.89 -19.25
CA GLU A 296 -16.43 -12.32 -19.41
C GLU A 296 -16.82 -12.95 -18.07
N MET A 297 -16.10 -12.61 -16.97
CA MET A 297 -16.42 -13.08 -15.64
C MET A 297 -17.78 -12.53 -15.17
N ALA A 298 -18.07 -11.25 -15.43
CA ALA A 298 -19.35 -10.64 -15.03
C ALA A 298 -20.55 -11.46 -15.51
N LYS A 299 -20.53 -12.00 -16.74
CA LYS A 299 -21.55 -12.87 -17.28
C LYS A 299 -21.73 -14.17 -16.46
N GLU A 300 -20.62 -14.81 -16.08
CA GLU A 300 -20.64 -16.06 -15.28
C GLU A 300 -21.14 -15.85 -13.85
N PHE A 301 -21.02 -14.62 -13.32
CA PHE A 301 -21.55 -14.22 -12.00
C PHE A 301 -22.91 -13.51 -12.06
N ASN A 302 -23.59 -13.51 -13.22
CA ASN A 302 -24.87 -12.86 -13.45
C ASN A 302 -24.88 -11.36 -13.14
N MET A 303 -23.77 -10.67 -13.45
CA MET A 303 -23.66 -9.23 -13.36
C MET A 303 -24.04 -8.59 -14.70
N THR A 304 -24.76 -7.47 -14.65
CA THR A 304 -25.17 -6.71 -15.85
C THR A 304 -24.15 -5.67 -16.26
N ASP A 305 -23.33 -5.22 -15.31
CA ASP A 305 -22.23 -4.29 -15.46
C ASP A 305 -20.94 -4.97 -14.96
N GLY A 306 -19.82 -4.69 -15.58
CA GLY A 306 -18.50 -5.24 -15.21
C GLY A 306 -17.90 -4.58 -13.97
N HIS A 307 -18.70 -3.85 -13.17
CA HIS A 307 -18.21 -3.14 -12.01
C HIS A 307 -18.30 -3.98 -10.75
N GLY A 308 -17.29 -3.88 -9.91
CA GLY A 308 -17.19 -4.59 -8.65
C GLY A 308 -15.94 -5.45 -8.54
N VAL A 309 -15.81 -6.10 -7.40
CA VAL A 309 -14.65 -6.90 -7.05
C VAL A 309 -15.08 -8.31 -6.68
N LEU A 310 -14.52 -9.28 -7.38
CA LEU A 310 -14.75 -10.70 -7.14
C LEU A 310 -13.91 -11.20 -5.96
N ILE A 311 -14.50 -11.95 -5.03
CA ILE A 311 -13.76 -12.60 -3.95
C ILE A 311 -13.21 -13.93 -4.49
N ALA A 312 -11.91 -13.97 -4.77
CA ALA A 312 -11.21 -15.18 -5.21
C ALA A 312 -10.80 -16.09 -4.04
N GLN A 313 -10.58 -15.51 -2.85
CA GLN A 313 -10.24 -16.27 -1.64
C GLN A 313 -10.73 -15.53 -0.39
N VAL A 314 -11.12 -16.30 0.63
CA VAL A 314 -11.41 -15.83 1.99
C VAL A 314 -10.42 -16.52 2.94
N SER A 315 -9.65 -15.72 3.66
CA SER A 315 -8.69 -16.26 4.65
C SER A 315 -9.44 -16.84 5.85
N PRO A 316 -9.02 -18.01 6.37
CA PRO A 316 -9.58 -18.56 7.60
C PRO A 316 -9.47 -17.56 8.76
N ASP A 317 -10.45 -17.58 9.68
CA ASP A 317 -10.51 -16.74 10.89
C ASP A 317 -10.45 -15.22 10.66
N SER A 318 -10.51 -14.78 9.40
CA SER A 318 -10.53 -13.38 9.02
C SER A 318 -11.87 -12.68 9.31
N PRO A 319 -11.91 -11.34 9.32
CA PRO A 319 -13.15 -10.57 9.34
C PRO A 319 -14.16 -10.99 8.28
N ALA A 320 -13.71 -11.24 7.06
CA ALA A 320 -14.54 -11.72 5.95
C ALA A 320 -15.16 -13.09 6.24
N SER A 321 -14.36 -14.04 6.73
CA SER A 321 -14.82 -15.37 7.12
C SER A 321 -15.88 -15.31 8.23
N LYS A 322 -15.63 -14.48 9.26
CA LYS A 322 -16.57 -14.28 10.39
C LYS A 322 -17.87 -13.61 9.96
N ALA A 323 -17.82 -12.75 8.96
CA ALA A 323 -18.99 -12.09 8.38
C ALA A 323 -19.78 -13.01 7.39
N GLY A 324 -19.27 -14.20 7.08
CA GLY A 324 -19.89 -15.15 6.17
C GLY A 324 -19.75 -14.79 4.69
N LEU A 325 -18.72 -14.01 4.32
CA LEU A 325 -18.31 -13.82 2.92
C LEU A 325 -17.79 -15.13 2.35
N LYS A 326 -18.00 -15.35 1.07
CA LYS A 326 -17.65 -16.59 0.38
C LYS A 326 -16.84 -16.29 -0.89
N VAL A 327 -16.07 -17.27 -1.31
CA VAL A 327 -15.45 -17.30 -2.64
C VAL A 327 -16.55 -17.26 -3.69
N GLY A 328 -16.43 -16.40 -4.68
CA GLY A 328 -17.44 -16.17 -5.71
C GLY A 328 -18.45 -15.07 -5.39
N ASP A 329 -18.40 -14.42 -4.21
CA ASP A 329 -19.15 -13.18 -3.98
C ASP A 329 -18.56 -12.05 -4.80
N VAL A 330 -19.40 -11.20 -5.38
CA VAL A 330 -18.97 -9.97 -6.06
C VAL A 330 -19.37 -8.77 -5.19
N ILE A 331 -18.40 -8.00 -4.71
CA ILE A 331 -18.61 -6.78 -3.93
C ILE A 331 -18.89 -5.64 -4.90
N SER A 332 -20.08 -5.06 -4.85
CA SER A 332 -20.50 -3.97 -5.74
C SER A 332 -20.50 -2.59 -5.06
N ALA A 333 -20.60 -2.53 -3.72
CA ALA A 333 -20.52 -1.26 -2.99
C ALA A 333 -20.03 -1.46 -1.56
N ILE A 334 -19.45 -0.39 -0.98
CA ILE A 334 -19.02 -0.26 0.41
C ILE A 334 -19.70 0.97 1.00
N ASN A 335 -20.47 0.80 2.07
CA ASN A 335 -21.23 1.89 2.72
C ASN A 335 -22.07 2.72 1.73
N GLY A 336 -22.65 2.08 0.72
CA GLY A 336 -23.46 2.71 -0.33
C GLY A 336 -22.67 3.31 -1.49
N ASN A 337 -21.34 3.44 -1.40
CA ASN A 337 -20.49 3.90 -2.50
C ASN A 337 -20.11 2.74 -3.41
N ALA A 338 -20.25 2.91 -4.72
CA ALA A 338 -19.89 1.89 -5.69
C ALA A 338 -18.40 1.55 -5.62
N VAL A 339 -18.06 0.28 -5.81
CA VAL A 339 -16.68 -0.20 -5.96
C VAL A 339 -16.40 -0.31 -7.45
N GLU A 340 -15.42 0.44 -7.93
CA GLU A 340 -15.07 0.50 -9.36
C GLU A 340 -14.16 -0.65 -9.77
N ASP A 341 -13.07 -0.87 -9.01
CA ASP A 341 -12.02 -1.85 -9.29
C ASP A 341 -11.36 -2.35 -7.98
N VAL A 342 -10.43 -3.29 -8.11
CA VAL A 342 -9.70 -3.89 -6.98
C VAL A 342 -8.86 -2.84 -6.23
N ASN A 343 -8.28 -1.86 -6.93
CA ASN A 343 -7.46 -0.84 -6.29
C ASN A 343 -8.32 0.11 -5.44
N ASN A 344 -9.42 0.61 -6.01
CA ASN A 344 -10.42 1.42 -5.30
C ASN A 344 -10.93 0.68 -4.05
N PHE A 345 -11.24 -0.61 -4.18
CA PHE A 345 -11.64 -1.47 -3.06
C PHE A 345 -10.56 -1.52 -1.97
N ARG A 346 -9.28 -1.83 -2.35
CA ARG A 346 -8.17 -1.95 -1.40
C ARG A 346 -7.92 -0.66 -0.63
N LEU A 347 -7.88 0.47 -1.33
CA LEU A 347 -7.67 1.79 -0.73
C LEU A 347 -8.81 2.18 0.18
N THR A 348 -10.06 1.93 -0.23
CA THR A 348 -11.25 2.22 0.58
C THR A 348 -11.21 1.43 1.88
N ILE A 349 -10.95 0.11 1.83
CA ILE A 349 -10.86 -0.73 3.03
C ILE A 349 -9.68 -0.31 3.91
N ALA A 350 -8.51 -0.05 3.32
CA ALA A 350 -7.31 0.39 4.06
C ALA A 350 -7.50 1.75 4.74
N GLY A 351 -8.33 2.63 4.18
CA GLY A 351 -8.64 3.95 4.76
C GLY A 351 -9.50 3.90 6.02
N PHE A 352 -10.16 2.78 6.33
CA PHE A 352 -10.91 2.63 7.57
C PHE A 352 -9.99 2.20 8.72
N ALA A 353 -10.28 2.70 9.92
CA ALA A 353 -9.61 2.21 11.12
C ALA A 353 -9.99 0.75 11.44
N SER A 354 -9.08 0.02 12.07
CA SER A 354 -9.38 -1.30 12.64
C SER A 354 -10.56 -1.23 13.61
N GLY A 355 -11.45 -2.23 13.58
CA GLY A 355 -12.68 -2.28 14.36
C GLY A 355 -13.87 -1.55 13.73
N THR A 356 -13.67 -0.79 12.65
CA THR A 356 -14.78 -0.16 11.91
C THR A 356 -15.64 -1.24 11.25
N THR A 357 -16.97 -1.13 11.40
CA THR A 357 -17.89 -1.97 10.65
C THR A 357 -18.24 -1.29 9.34
N VAL A 358 -17.96 -1.97 8.22
CA VAL A 358 -18.35 -1.55 6.88
C VAL A 358 -19.51 -2.41 6.40
N HIS A 359 -20.45 -1.80 5.66
CA HIS A 359 -21.59 -2.49 5.06
C HIS A 359 -21.27 -2.74 3.58
N LEU A 360 -21.12 -4.02 3.23
CA LEU A 360 -20.87 -4.44 1.86
C LEU A 360 -22.17 -4.80 1.16
N LYS A 361 -22.38 -4.26 -0.03
CA LYS A 361 -23.37 -4.77 -0.97
C LYS A 361 -22.69 -5.79 -1.85
N ILE A 362 -23.14 -7.06 -1.77
CA ILE A 362 -22.56 -8.15 -2.55
C ILE A 362 -23.61 -8.78 -3.46
N VAL A 363 -23.15 -9.39 -4.54
CA VAL A 363 -23.95 -10.29 -5.38
C VAL A 363 -23.44 -11.71 -5.17
N ARG A 364 -24.34 -12.61 -4.72
CA ARG A 364 -24.09 -14.04 -4.49
C ARG A 364 -25.14 -14.84 -5.24
N GLU A 365 -24.72 -15.68 -6.19
CA GLU A 365 -25.63 -16.51 -7.00
C GLU A 365 -26.79 -15.67 -7.63
N GLY A 366 -26.47 -14.48 -8.13
CA GLY A 366 -27.42 -13.54 -8.74
C GLY A 366 -28.32 -12.78 -7.76
N LYS A 367 -28.16 -12.96 -6.43
CA LYS A 367 -28.92 -12.24 -5.41
C LYS A 367 -28.09 -11.18 -4.74
N THR A 368 -28.64 -9.98 -4.61
CA THR A 368 -28.02 -8.90 -3.86
C THR A 368 -28.23 -9.10 -2.36
N LEU A 369 -27.16 -9.00 -1.58
CA LEU A 369 -27.16 -9.11 -0.12
C LEU A 369 -26.37 -7.94 0.47
N GLU A 370 -26.74 -7.53 1.70
CA GLU A 370 -25.95 -6.62 2.51
C GLU A 370 -25.27 -7.41 3.63
N VAL A 371 -23.93 -7.24 3.76
CA VAL A 371 -23.13 -7.97 4.74
C VAL A 371 -22.31 -6.96 5.55
N PRO A 372 -22.57 -6.83 6.87
CA PRO A 372 -21.73 -6.03 7.74
C PRO A 372 -20.43 -6.78 8.05
N VAL A 373 -19.28 -6.11 7.90
CA VAL A 373 -17.95 -6.66 8.18
C VAL A 373 -17.22 -5.76 9.14
N ALA A 374 -16.87 -6.25 10.33
CA ALA A 374 -16.01 -5.56 11.27
C ALA A 374 -14.55 -5.78 10.86
N LEU A 375 -13.88 -4.71 10.41
CA LEU A 375 -12.52 -4.78 9.88
C LEU A 375 -11.50 -5.08 10.98
N GLY A 376 -10.50 -5.89 10.67
CA GLY A 376 -9.30 -6.11 11.47
C GLY A 376 -8.21 -5.08 11.19
N GLU A 377 -7.03 -5.28 11.77
CA GLU A 377 -5.82 -4.48 11.48
C GLU A 377 -4.89 -5.26 10.55
N VAL A 378 -4.32 -4.56 9.57
CA VAL A 378 -3.25 -5.10 8.74
C VAL A 378 -2.02 -5.35 9.60
N ASN A 379 -1.48 -6.57 9.59
CA ASN A 379 -0.23 -6.93 10.28
C ASN A 379 0.67 -7.78 9.38
N GLU A 380 1.93 -7.99 9.79
CA GLU A 380 2.91 -8.75 9.01
C GLU A 380 2.55 -10.23 8.86
N ALA A 381 1.88 -10.83 9.84
CA ALA A 381 1.46 -12.23 9.79
C ALA A 381 0.39 -12.48 8.71
N ASN A 382 -0.40 -11.46 8.37
CA ASN A 382 -1.44 -11.51 7.35
C ASN A 382 -0.91 -11.18 5.95
N ASN A 383 0.43 -11.04 5.80
CA ASN A 383 1.09 -10.55 4.59
C ASN A 383 1.98 -11.64 3.96
N ARG A 384 1.38 -12.71 3.39
CA ARG A 384 2.14 -13.70 2.62
C ARG A 384 1.79 -13.58 1.13
N PRO A 385 2.75 -13.17 0.26
CA PRO A 385 2.59 -13.31 -1.19
C PRO A 385 2.70 -14.80 -1.57
N GLY A 386 1.74 -15.30 -2.34
CA GLY A 386 1.85 -16.63 -2.96
C GLY A 386 2.83 -16.54 -4.14
N GLY A 387 3.90 -17.34 -4.10
CA GLY A 387 4.84 -17.48 -5.21
C GLY A 387 4.61 -18.77 -6.00
N PRO A 388 4.97 -18.84 -7.29
CA PRO A 388 4.76 -20.01 -8.15
C PRO A 388 5.85 -21.08 -8.01
N SER A 389 5.46 -22.33 -8.10
CA SER A 389 6.39 -23.46 -8.39
C SER A 389 5.74 -24.40 -9.38
N VAL A 390 6.47 -24.72 -10.44
CA VAL A 390 6.02 -25.61 -11.53
C VAL A 390 6.78 -26.92 -11.45
N VAL A 391 6.07 -28.05 -11.55
CA VAL A 391 6.67 -29.37 -11.75
C VAL A 391 5.87 -30.13 -12.80
N PRO A 392 6.49 -30.64 -13.89
CA PRO A 392 5.81 -31.43 -14.94
C PRO A 392 5.51 -32.84 -14.48
N GLY A 393 4.29 -33.34 -14.75
CA GLY A 393 3.86 -34.73 -14.59
C GLY A 393 3.18 -35.24 -15.87
N GLU A 394 3.10 -36.57 -16.03
CA GLU A 394 2.33 -37.21 -17.10
C GLU A 394 0.88 -37.38 -16.62
N GLY A 395 -0.07 -36.61 -17.21
CA GLY A 395 -1.48 -36.67 -16.86
C GLY A 395 -2.37 -37.26 -17.95
N GLU A 396 -3.59 -37.69 -17.56
CA GLU A 396 -4.62 -38.14 -18.51
C GLU A 396 -5.20 -36.91 -19.28
N LYS A 397 -5.51 -37.14 -20.59
CA LYS A 397 -6.17 -36.09 -21.40
C LYS A 397 -7.50 -35.69 -20.78
N GLY A 398 -7.60 -34.42 -20.38
CA GLY A 398 -8.79 -33.82 -19.83
C GLY A 398 -9.85 -33.51 -20.91
N ALA A 399 -11.09 -33.29 -20.46
CA ALA A 399 -12.18 -32.85 -21.35
C ALA A 399 -12.03 -31.39 -21.80
N LEU A 400 -11.17 -30.58 -21.16
CA LEU A 400 -10.80 -29.27 -21.59
C LEU A 400 -9.68 -29.35 -22.63
N LYS A 401 -9.86 -28.73 -23.78
CA LYS A 401 -8.96 -28.84 -24.92
C LYS A 401 -7.52 -28.44 -24.57
N GLY A 402 -6.55 -29.33 -24.84
CA GLY A 402 -5.12 -29.12 -24.58
C GLY A 402 -4.72 -29.20 -23.10
N VAL A 403 -5.62 -29.64 -22.21
CA VAL A 403 -5.34 -29.77 -20.77
C VAL A 403 -5.33 -31.25 -20.37
N SER A 404 -4.26 -31.71 -19.77
CA SER A 404 -4.20 -33.01 -19.09
C SER A 404 -4.23 -32.82 -17.59
N VAL A 405 -5.05 -33.57 -16.87
CA VAL A 405 -5.23 -33.42 -15.43
C VAL A 405 -4.96 -34.75 -14.71
N GLU A 406 -4.51 -34.66 -13.48
CA GLU A 406 -4.32 -35.81 -12.58
C GLU A 406 -4.92 -35.57 -11.21
N ALA A 407 -5.07 -36.60 -10.41
CA ALA A 407 -5.61 -36.48 -9.05
C ALA A 407 -4.61 -35.78 -8.13
N LEU A 408 -5.11 -34.88 -7.27
CA LEU A 408 -4.30 -34.24 -6.23
C LEU A 408 -3.96 -35.24 -5.12
N THR A 409 -2.82 -35.95 -5.24
CA THR A 409 -2.34 -36.88 -4.21
C THR A 409 -1.64 -36.14 -3.07
N PRO A 410 -1.42 -36.76 -1.89
CA PRO A 410 -0.63 -36.15 -0.81
C PRO A 410 0.79 -35.77 -1.23
N GLU A 411 1.41 -36.57 -2.09
CA GLU A 411 2.77 -36.38 -2.61
C GLU A 411 2.81 -35.12 -3.50
N ILE A 412 1.88 -35.00 -4.44
CA ILE A 412 1.76 -33.81 -5.31
C ILE A 412 1.46 -32.56 -4.47
N ARG A 413 0.59 -32.66 -3.45
CA ARG A 413 0.32 -31.54 -2.54
C ARG A 413 1.58 -31.06 -1.83
N GLN A 414 2.41 -31.95 -1.33
CA GLN A 414 3.67 -31.62 -0.67
C GLN A 414 4.66 -31.01 -1.67
N GLN A 415 4.75 -31.60 -2.88
CA GLN A 415 5.63 -31.13 -3.94
C GLN A 415 5.28 -29.71 -4.40
N LEU A 416 4.00 -29.40 -4.56
CA LEU A 416 3.47 -28.07 -4.89
C LEU A 416 3.42 -27.13 -3.69
N GLN A 417 3.85 -27.55 -2.50
CA GLN A 417 3.81 -26.77 -1.24
C GLN A 417 2.44 -26.13 -0.97
N LEU A 418 1.37 -26.87 -1.27
CA LEU A 418 0.02 -26.35 -1.10
C LEU A 418 -0.34 -26.22 0.38
N PRO A 419 -1.11 -25.17 0.76
CA PRO A 419 -1.63 -25.01 2.11
C PRO A 419 -2.50 -26.21 2.55
N ASP A 420 -2.50 -26.50 3.87
CA ASP A 420 -3.25 -27.64 4.46
C ASP A 420 -4.77 -27.53 4.26
N ASP A 421 -5.28 -26.34 3.97
CA ASP A 421 -6.68 -26.08 3.66
C ASP A 421 -7.10 -26.54 2.26
N THR A 422 -6.16 -26.94 1.40
CA THR A 422 -6.41 -27.48 0.06
C THR A 422 -6.88 -28.93 0.16
N LYS A 423 -8.17 -29.15 0.36
CA LYS A 423 -8.74 -30.50 0.63
C LYS A 423 -9.14 -31.29 -0.61
N GLY A 424 -9.18 -30.68 -1.79
CA GLY A 424 -9.61 -31.32 -3.04
C GLY A 424 -9.06 -30.58 -4.25
N GLY A 425 -9.44 -31.06 -5.43
CA GLY A 425 -9.01 -30.51 -6.71
C GLY A 425 -8.39 -31.55 -7.62
N VAL A 426 -8.16 -31.14 -8.87
CA VAL A 426 -7.35 -31.88 -9.86
C VAL A 426 -6.19 -31.00 -10.29
N VAL A 427 -5.03 -31.61 -10.53
CA VAL A 427 -3.81 -30.88 -10.93
C VAL A 427 -3.70 -30.86 -12.43
N ILE A 428 -3.32 -29.76 -13.04
CA ILE A 428 -2.92 -29.71 -14.44
C ILE A 428 -1.54 -30.34 -14.55
N ALA A 429 -1.49 -31.57 -15.06
CA ALA A 429 -0.25 -32.31 -15.28
C ALA A 429 0.49 -31.80 -16.52
N ASN A 430 -0.25 -31.56 -17.61
CA ASN A 430 0.32 -31.06 -18.85
C ASN A 430 -0.65 -30.11 -19.54
N LEU A 431 -0.09 -29.09 -20.21
CA LEU A 431 -0.82 -28.05 -20.94
C LEU A 431 -0.18 -27.85 -22.31
N GLU A 432 -0.98 -27.94 -23.37
CA GLU A 432 -0.52 -27.66 -24.74
C GLU A 432 -0.35 -26.12 -24.88
N ASP A 433 0.84 -25.68 -25.34
CA ASP A 433 1.20 -24.25 -25.42
C ASP A 433 0.26 -23.43 -26.30
N ASP A 434 -0.34 -24.04 -27.32
CA ASP A 434 -1.28 -23.42 -28.25
C ASP A 434 -2.76 -23.58 -27.83
N SER A 435 -3.01 -24.11 -26.64
CA SER A 435 -4.36 -24.33 -26.12
C SER A 435 -5.03 -23.03 -25.67
N PRO A 436 -6.39 -22.93 -25.76
CA PRO A 436 -7.12 -21.81 -25.15
C PRO A 436 -6.84 -21.63 -23.67
N ALA A 437 -6.54 -22.71 -22.96
CA ALA A 437 -6.21 -22.71 -21.55
C ALA A 437 -4.85 -22.06 -21.27
N ALA A 438 -3.84 -22.32 -22.08
CA ALA A 438 -2.54 -21.65 -22.00
C ALA A 438 -2.65 -20.13 -22.31
N ALA A 439 -3.46 -19.78 -23.33
CA ALA A 439 -3.66 -18.38 -23.71
C ALA A 439 -4.25 -17.50 -22.59
N VAL A 440 -5.03 -18.08 -21.67
CA VAL A 440 -5.58 -17.36 -20.49
C VAL A 440 -4.72 -17.50 -19.23
N GLY A 441 -3.49 -18.02 -19.36
CA GLY A 441 -2.49 -18.03 -18.30
C GLY A 441 -2.56 -19.24 -17.34
N LEU A 442 -3.26 -20.32 -17.69
CA LEU A 442 -3.14 -21.60 -16.98
C LEU A 442 -1.73 -22.16 -17.16
N GLN A 443 -1.27 -22.92 -16.19
CA GLN A 443 0.07 -23.54 -16.17
C GLN A 443 0.00 -24.95 -15.59
N SER A 444 0.97 -25.80 -15.98
CA SER A 444 1.18 -27.08 -15.30
C SER A 444 1.49 -26.86 -13.82
N GLY A 445 0.92 -27.70 -12.95
CA GLY A 445 0.97 -27.54 -11.49
C GLY A 445 -0.17 -26.70 -10.90
N ASP A 446 -0.99 -26.05 -11.71
CA ASP A 446 -2.23 -25.42 -11.23
C ASP A 446 -3.22 -26.46 -10.72
N VAL A 447 -3.88 -26.18 -9.60
CA VAL A 447 -4.91 -27.04 -9.02
C VAL A 447 -6.29 -26.46 -9.31
N ILE A 448 -7.08 -27.14 -10.10
CA ILE A 448 -8.46 -26.78 -10.40
C ILE A 448 -9.34 -27.25 -9.25
N LEU A 449 -9.94 -26.31 -8.52
CA LEU A 449 -10.81 -26.57 -7.36
C LEU A 449 -12.28 -26.65 -7.75
N GLN A 450 -12.70 -25.84 -8.75
CA GLN A 450 -14.08 -25.80 -9.23
C GLN A 450 -14.12 -25.63 -10.75
N VAL A 451 -15.16 -26.15 -11.36
CA VAL A 451 -15.55 -25.95 -12.75
C VAL A 451 -17.00 -25.49 -12.78
N ASN A 452 -17.28 -24.32 -13.40
CA ASN A 452 -18.64 -23.74 -13.48
C ASN A 452 -19.36 -23.71 -12.13
N HIS A 453 -18.71 -23.19 -11.09
CA HIS A 453 -19.17 -23.11 -9.69
C HIS A 453 -19.37 -24.46 -8.98
N ARG A 454 -18.99 -25.59 -9.59
CA ARG A 454 -19.07 -26.93 -8.99
C ARG A 454 -17.70 -27.39 -8.52
N PRO A 455 -17.56 -27.78 -7.25
CA PRO A 455 -16.30 -28.36 -6.76
C PRO A 455 -15.96 -29.63 -7.55
N VAL A 456 -14.69 -29.84 -7.82
CA VAL A 456 -14.16 -31.07 -8.46
C VAL A 456 -13.05 -31.64 -7.59
N ASN A 457 -13.09 -32.91 -7.29
CA ASN A 457 -12.10 -33.62 -6.45
C ASN A 457 -11.45 -34.78 -7.16
N THR A 458 -12.01 -35.20 -8.29
CA THR A 458 -11.49 -36.32 -9.09
C THR A 458 -11.46 -35.93 -10.56
N VAL A 459 -10.58 -36.58 -11.33
CA VAL A 459 -10.49 -36.44 -12.79
C VAL A 459 -11.82 -36.75 -13.47
N ALA A 460 -12.56 -37.75 -12.96
CA ALA A 460 -13.88 -38.09 -13.48
C ALA A 460 -14.91 -36.95 -13.29
N GLU A 461 -14.95 -36.32 -12.07
CA GLU A 461 -15.81 -35.17 -11.80
C GLU A 461 -15.43 -34.00 -12.67
N PHE A 462 -14.13 -33.67 -12.82
CA PHE A 462 -13.65 -32.63 -13.71
C PHE A 462 -14.12 -32.86 -15.14
N ASN A 463 -13.85 -34.07 -15.73
CA ASN A 463 -14.23 -34.39 -17.08
C ASN A 463 -15.75 -34.33 -17.31
N SER A 464 -16.55 -34.82 -16.34
CA SER A 464 -18.01 -34.80 -16.46
C SER A 464 -18.57 -33.37 -16.39
N THR A 465 -18.01 -32.52 -15.53
CA THR A 465 -18.44 -31.14 -15.36
C THR A 465 -18.08 -30.27 -16.55
N VAL A 466 -16.87 -30.44 -17.11
CA VAL A 466 -16.46 -29.76 -18.35
C VAL A 466 -17.35 -30.18 -19.52
N LYS A 467 -17.60 -31.48 -19.71
CA LYS A 467 -18.51 -31.98 -20.75
C LYS A 467 -19.93 -31.46 -20.63
N ALA A 468 -20.45 -31.38 -19.41
CA ALA A 468 -21.78 -30.80 -19.15
C ALA A 468 -21.86 -29.29 -19.50
N GLY A 469 -20.75 -28.59 -19.46
CA GLY A 469 -20.61 -27.18 -19.84
C GLY A 469 -20.19 -26.93 -21.30
N ALA A 470 -19.92 -27.97 -22.09
CA ALA A 470 -19.34 -27.86 -23.43
C ALA A 470 -20.21 -27.07 -24.45
N SER A 471 -21.51 -26.90 -24.19
CA SER A 471 -22.39 -26.08 -25.00
C SER A 471 -22.32 -24.58 -24.69
N LYS A 472 -21.64 -24.18 -23.60
CA LYS A 472 -21.41 -22.80 -23.23
C LYS A 472 -20.27 -22.20 -24.08
N GLU A 473 -20.21 -20.87 -24.13
CA GLU A 473 -19.12 -20.15 -24.82
C GLU A 473 -17.79 -20.29 -24.11
N SER A 474 -17.84 -20.46 -22.77
CA SER A 474 -16.66 -20.53 -21.91
C SER A 474 -16.85 -21.50 -20.75
N THR A 475 -15.73 -21.87 -20.12
CA THR A 475 -15.66 -22.67 -18.89
C THR A 475 -15.01 -21.83 -17.81
N LEU A 476 -15.73 -21.57 -16.71
CA LEU A 476 -15.19 -20.90 -15.53
C LEU A 476 -14.48 -21.90 -14.64
N LEU A 477 -13.25 -21.60 -14.29
CA LEU A 477 -12.42 -22.40 -13.37
C LEU A 477 -12.07 -21.58 -12.14
N LEU A 478 -12.14 -22.19 -10.95
CA LEU A 478 -11.44 -21.68 -9.75
C LEU A 478 -10.15 -22.47 -9.62
N VAL A 479 -9.03 -21.77 -9.72
CA VAL A 479 -7.70 -22.35 -9.79
C VAL A 479 -6.89 -21.91 -8.59
N ARG A 480 -6.12 -22.83 -7.99
CA ARG A 480 -5.11 -22.53 -6.97
C ARG A 480 -3.72 -22.67 -7.56
N ARG A 481 -2.89 -21.65 -7.34
CA ARG A 481 -1.45 -21.66 -7.65
C ARG A 481 -0.69 -21.23 -6.39
N GLY A 482 0.04 -22.17 -5.80
CA GLY A 482 0.68 -21.97 -4.50
C GLY A 482 -0.34 -21.61 -3.41
N ALA A 483 -0.15 -20.49 -2.72
CA ALA A 483 -1.04 -20.04 -1.64
C ALA A 483 -2.27 -19.25 -2.13
N GLY A 484 -2.30 -18.81 -3.39
CA GLY A 484 -3.36 -17.96 -3.95
C GLY A 484 -4.39 -18.75 -4.76
N THR A 485 -5.63 -18.23 -4.81
CA THR A 485 -6.69 -18.71 -5.72
C THR A 485 -7.15 -17.60 -6.63
N SER A 486 -7.55 -17.96 -7.84
CA SER A 486 -8.12 -17.04 -8.83
C SER A 486 -9.17 -17.72 -9.70
N PHE A 487 -10.13 -16.96 -10.19
CA PHE A 487 -11.05 -17.40 -11.21
C PHE A 487 -10.43 -17.17 -12.60
N ILE A 488 -10.58 -18.13 -13.49
CA ILE A 488 -10.11 -18.07 -14.88
C ILE A 488 -11.24 -18.52 -15.80
N VAL A 489 -11.52 -17.71 -16.82
CA VAL A 489 -12.49 -18.07 -17.87
C VAL A 489 -11.75 -18.57 -19.08
N VAL A 490 -11.97 -19.83 -19.44
CA VAL A 490 -11.36 -20.49 -20.62
C VAL A 490 -12.39 -20.52 -21.74
N PRO A 491 -12.13 -19.93 -22.92
CA PRO A 491 -12.99 -20.08 -24.08
C PRO A 491 -13.11 -21.52 -24.53
N ASN A 492 -14.32 -21.98 -24.89
CA ASN A 492 -14.56 -23.35 -25.34
C ASN A 492 -14.35 -23.54 -26.86
N LYS A 493 -14.09 -22.46 -27.58
CA LYS A 493 -13.90 -22.44 -29.05
C LYS A 493 -12.53 -21.95 -29.44
#